data_d7e39f744632fbe461de38276480a314
#
_entry.id   d7e39f744632fbe461de38276480a314
#
_cell.length_a   1.000
_cell.length_b   1.000
_cell.length_c   1.000
_cell.angle_alpha   90.00
_cell.angle_beta   90.00
_cell.angle_gamma   90.00
#
_symmetry.space_group_name_H-M   'P 1'
#
loop_
_entity.id
_entity.type
_entity.pdbx_description
1 polymer ?
#
loop_
_entity_poly.entity_id
_entity_poly.type
_entity_poly.pdbx_seq_one_letter_code
_entity_poly.pdbx_strand_id
1 'polypeptide(L)'
;ILGYDWDVFDVDVESGSNDQSDGPDSSGYKYYDTQIWFTSEFDTHIIDVVDQERLIAWLQQSGEGKERNLLMTGNDIGYELIEVGRETMSFYETWLASSYVQNSVGVVTIDSLPTAVDHAGGHDFMTHDDGACMLRGGCPVLSYFDVVEPRSGVAGNEIALDYRKLDSSLVPAGVAYTHATLGYQTVNLGFGMEFLVDGLHATIPGYFNTGVEDRVNLLANIMDYFGKTPTEPPTGVGGETVRNELSHARPNPFNPMTRISYTVKEAGPVTITVYNVAGKEVRTLLDAEVEAGTNGYVVWDGTADSGDRCASGVYFYRIAAPGFTASRKMMMLK
;
A
#
# COMPACT_ATOMS: atom_id res chain seq x y z
N ILE A 1 7.74 -13.67 2.49
CA ILE A 1 6.86 -13.18 3.55
C ILE A 1 5.72 -14.16 3.81
N LEU A 2 4.97 -14.67 2.96
CA LEU A 2 3.88 -15.63 3.16
C LEU A 2 4.24 -17.09 2.78
N GLY A 3 5.53 -17.43 2.69
CA GLY A 3 5.97 -18.74 2.20
C GLY A 3 5.78 -18.94 0.70
N TYR A 4 5.65 -17.85 -0.06
CA TYR A 4 5.67 -17.83 -1.51
C TYR A 4 7.03 -17.35 -2.02
N ASP A 5 7.41 -17.81 -3.20
CA ASP A 5 8.59 -17.29 -3.91
C ASP A 5 8.20 -16.00 -4.65
N TRP A 6 8.92 -14.92 -4.39
CA TRP A 6 8.65 -13.60 -4.95
C TRP A 6 9.88 -13.01 -5.61
N ASP A 7 9.66 -12.38 -6.75
CA ASP A 7 10.57 -11.39 -7.31
C ASP A 7 9.90 -10.01 -7.25
N VAL A 8 10.66 -8.99 -6.90
CA VAL A 8 10.18 -7.60 -6.84
C VAL A 8 10.81 -6.83 -7.97
N PHE A 9 9.97 -6.21 -8.79
CA PHE A 9 10.39 -5.25 -9.79
C PHE A 9 9.98 -3.86 -9.31
N ASP A 10 10.97 -3.01 -9.08
CA ASP A 10 10.74 -1.61 -8.75
C ASP A 10 10.68 -0.83 -10.07
N VAL A 11 9.53 -0.22 -10.32
CA VAL A 11 9.30 0.57 -11.53
C VAL A 11 9.62 2.01 -11.22
N ASP A 12 10.71 2.53 -11.79
CA ASP A 12 11.14 3.90 -11.56
C ASP A 12 10.39 4.88 -12.48
N VAL A 13 9.49 5.67 -11.87
CA VAL A 13 8.60 6.63 -12.56
C VAL A 13 9.30 7.96 -12.89
N GLU A 14 10.62 8.08 -12.71
CA GLU A 14 11.32 9.37 -12.92
C GLU A 14 11.36 9.85 -14.39
N SER A 15 10.96 9.06 -15.34
CA SER A 15 11.05 9.42 -16.76
C SER A 15 9.76 9.97 -17.38
N GLY A 16 9.03 10.80 -16.70
CA GLY A 16 7.75 11.45 -17.06
C GLY A 16 7.58 12.05 -18.47
N SER A 17 8.01 11.39 -19.52
CA SER A 17 7.81 11.94 -20.88
C SER A 17 7.73 10.94 -22.04
N ASN A 18 7.82 9.65 -21.82
CA ASN A 18 7.71 8.70 -22.92
C ASN A 18 6.74 7.57 -22.56
N ASP A 19 5.83 7.25 -23.48
CA ASP A 19 4.98 6.07 -23.49
C ASP A 19 5.78 4.75 -23.56
N GLN A 20 6.85 4.66 -22.79
CA GLN A 20 7.67 3.47 -22.70
C GLN A 20 7.46 2.85 -21.35
N SER A 21 7.03 1.60 -21.35
CA SER A 21 6.85 0.78 -20.18
C SER A 21 8.11 0.78 -19.31
N ASP A 22 7.95 1.21 -18.08
CA ASP A 22 8.98 1.08 -17.05
C ASP A 22 8.85 -0.25 -16.28
N GLY A 23 7.79 -1.03 -16.58
CA GLY A 23 7.58 -2.38 -16.05
C GLY A 23 8.44 -3.44 -16.72
N PRO A 24 8.48 -4.67 -16.15
CA PRO A 24 9.25 -5.77 -16.72
C PRO A 24 8.79 -6.08 -18.14
N ASP A 25 9.74 -6.44 -19.01
CA ASP A 25 9.41 -6.81 -20.37
C ASP A 25 8.58 -8.11 -20.44
N SER A 26 7.97 -8.37 -21.59
CA SER A 26 7.14 -9.57 -21.81
C SER A 26 7.91 -10.88 -21.58
N SER A 27 9.24 -10.86 -21.60
CA SER A 27 10.07 -12.03 -21.30
C SER A 27 10.10 -12.37 -19.81
N GLY A 28 9.96 -11.36 -18.96
CA GLY A 28 9.82 -11.53 -17.51
C GLY A 28 8.45 -12.06 -17.09
N TYR A 29 7.36 -11.53 -17.63
CA TYR A 29 5.99 -11.89 -17.25
C TYR A 29 5.67 -13.39 -17.39
N LYS A 30 6.23 -14.06 -18.39
CA LYS A 30 5.90 -15.45 -18.70
C LYS A 30 6.26 -16.47 -17.60
N TYR A 31 7.15 -16.12 -16.70
CA TYR A 31 7.62 -17.04 -15.64
C TYR A 31 6.73 -17.03 -14.40
N TYR A 32 5.84 -16.03 -14.25
CA TYR A 32 5.02 -15.85 -13.07
C TYR A 32 3.59 -16.27 -13.33
N ASP A 33 3.01 -17.01 -12.39
CA ASP A 33 1.60 -17.39 -12.40
C ASP A 33 0.72 -16.26 -11.83
N THR A 34 1.27 -15.48 -10.93
CA THR A 34 0.58 -14.40 -10.24
C THR A 34 1.41 -13.13 -10.32
N GLN A 35 0.76 -12.02 -10.61
CA GLN A 35 1.34 -10.69 -10.55
C GLN A 35 0.57 -9.82 -9.57
N ILE A 36 1.30 -8.98 -8.86
CA ILE A 36 0.75 -7.98 -7.94
C ILE A 36 1.29 -6.62 -8.34
N TRP A 37 0.39 -5.72 -8.69
CA TRP A 37 0.71 -4.36 -9.05
C TRP A 37 0.29 -3.41 -7.93
N PHE A 38 1.28 -2.76 -7.33
CA PHE A 38 1.10 -1.71 -6.34
C PHE A 38 1.38 -0.37 -7.00
N THR A 39 0.39 0.49 -7.07
CA THR A 39 0.53 1.79 -7.74
C THR A 39 0.71 2.96 -6.78
N SER A 40 0.64 2.73 -5.46
CA SER A 40 0.84 3.73 -4.41
C SER A 40 -0.04 5.00 -4.56
N GLU A 41 0.49 6.17 -4.18
CA GLU A 41 -0.21 7.47 -4.15
C GLU A 41 -0.03 8.30 -5.45
N PHE A 42 0.45 7.70 -6.53
CA PHE A 42 0.63 8.44 -7.78
C PHE A 42 -0.71 8.63 -8.48
N ASP A 43 -0.98 9.87 -8.87
CA ASP A 43 -2.19 10.29 -9.57
C ASP A 43 -2.01 10.35 -11.10
N THR A 44 -0.83 9.99 -11.61
CA THR A 44 -0.53 10.04 -13.04
C THR A 44 0.45 8.93 -13.45
N HIS A 45 0.22 8.35 -14.64
CA HIS A 45 1.06 7.29 -15.24
C HIS A 45 1.20 6.03 -14.36
N ILE A 46 0.09 5.64 -13.73
CA ILE A 46 0.02 4.51 -12.80
C ILE A 46 0.28 3.19 -13.53
N ILE A 47 -0.22 3.07 -14.74
CA ILE A 47 -0.06 1.92 -15.62
C ILE A 47 -0.19 2.40 -17.07
N ASP A 48 0.89 2.36 -17.82
CA ASP A 48 0.88 2.88 -19.19
C ASP A 48 0.26 1.90 -20.21
N VAL A 49 0.09 2.37 -21.43
CA VAL A 49 -0.51 1.59 -22.53
C VAL A 49 0.25 0.29 -22.79
N VAL A 50 1.56 0.32 -22.72
CA VAL A 50 2.41 -0.85 -23.01
C VAL A 50 2.30 -1.89 -21.91
N ASP A 51 2.20 -1.47 -20.67
CA ASP A 51 2.00 -2.38 -19.53
C ASP A 51 0.61 -3.02 -19.57
N GLN A 52 -0.42 -2.25 -19.91
CA GLN A 52 -1.76 -2.79 -20.13
C GLN A 52 -1.76 -3.86 -21.22
N GLU A 53 -1.14 -3.59 -22.38
CA GLU A 53 -1.03 -4.55 -23.48
C GLU A 53 -0.27 -5.82 -23.07
N ARG A 54 0.80 -5.69 -22.30
CA ARG A 54 1.59 -6.82 -21.81
C ARG A 54 0.82 -7.66 -20.80
N LEU A 55 0.11 -7.02 -19.87
CA LEU A 55 -0.75 -7.70 -18.91
C LEU A 55 -1.88 -8.45 -19.61
N ILE A 56 -2.52 -7.84 -20.60
CA ILE A 56 -3.55 -8.51 -21.43
C ILE A 56 -2.96 -9.74 -22.11
N ALA A 57 -1.83 -9.59 -22.79
CA ALA A 57 -1.18 -10.70 -23.49
C ALA A 57 -0.77 -11.82 -22.53
N TRP A 58 -0.39 -11.48 -21.31
CA TRP A 58 -0.06 -12.44 -20.28
C TRP A 58 -1.30 -13.15 -19.72
N LEU A 59 -2.40 -12.44 -19.45
CA LEU A 59 -3.68 -13.01 -19.03
C LEU A 59 -4.27 -13.95 -20.08
N GLN A 60 -4.12 -13.63 -21.37
CA GLN A 60 -4.57 -14.48 -22.47
C GLN A 60 -3.91 -15.85 -22.49
N GLN A 61 -2.69 -15.99 -21.97
CA GLN A 61 -2.00 -17.28 -21.88
C GLN A 61 -2.70 -18.28 -20.94
N SER A 62 -3.63 -17.83 -20.12
CA SER A 62 -4.47 -18.73 -19.32
C SER A 62 -5.28 -19.67 -20.20
N GLY A 63 -5.74 -19.20 -21.37
CA GLY A 63 -6.38 -20.07 -22.38
C GLY A 63 -5.48 -21.15 -22.98
N GLU A 64 -4.16 -21.07 -22.76
CA GLU A 64 -3.16 -22.07 -23.17
C GLU A 64 -2.86 -23.08 -22.04
N GLY A 65 -3.67 -23.10 -20.99
CA GLY A 65 -3.50 -23.98 -19.83
C GLY A 65 -2.46 -23.52 -18.82
N LYS A 66 -2.08 -22.23 -18.88
CA LYS A 66 -1.25 -21.58 -17.87
C LYS A 66 -2.15 -20.89 -16.84
N GLU A 67 -1.79 -21.00 -15.60
CA GLU A 67 -2.46 -20.24 -14.57
C GLU A 67 -2.01 -18.77 -14.61
N ARG A 68 -2.96 -17.83 -14.48
CA ARG A 68 -2.68 -16.39 -14.49
C ARG A 68 -3.59 -15.68 -13.50
N ASN A 69 -3.00 -14.99 -12.53
CA ASN A 69 -3.71 -14.27 -11.49
C ASN A 69 -3.14 -12.87 -11.35
N LEU A 70 -3.99 -11.86 -11.26
CA LEU A 70 -3.58 -10.47 -11.19
C LEU A 70 -4.25 -9.76 -10.02
N LEU A 71 -3.45 -9.25 -9.09
CA LEU A 71 -3.90 -8.28 -8.09
C LEU A 71 -3.49 -6.88 -8.54
N MET A 72 -4.45 -5.99 -8.67
CA MET A 72 -4.25 -4.55 -8.84
C MET A 72 -4.65 -3.85 -7.53
N THR A 73 -3.78 -3.05 -6.98
CA THR A 73 -4.05 -2.30 -5.74
C THR A 73 -3.35 -0.96 -5.76
N GLY A 74 -4.08 0.08 -5.53
CA GLY A 74 -3.60 1.47 -5.54
C GLY A 74 -4.75 2.45 -5.62
N ASN A 75 -4.45 3.70 -5.29
CA ASN A 75 -5.39 4.78 -5.49
C ASN A 75 -5.41 5.21 -6.96
N ASP A 76 -6.50 5.79 -7.38
CA ASP A 76 -6.63 6.46 -8.69
C ASP A 76 -6.43 5.57 -9.94
N ILE A 77 -6.37 4.23 -9.82
CA ILE A 77 -6.27 3.34 -10.98
C ILE A 77 -7.48 3.52 -11.91
N GLY A 78 -8.68 3.47 -11.35
CA GLY A 78 -9.92 3.68 -12.10
C GLY A 78 -10.05 5.09 -12.61
N TYR A 79 -9.68 6.08 -11.81
CA TYR A 79 -9.67 7.48 -12.20
C TYR A 79 -8.77 7.71 -13.43
N GLU A 80 -7.54 7.25 -13.40
CA GLU A 80 -6.60 7.46 -14.50
C GLU A 80 -7.01 6.71 -15.77
N LEU A 81 -7.36 5.45 -15.65
CA LEU A 81 -7.68 4.65 -16.82
C LEU A 81 -8.99 5.08 -17.48
N ILE A 82 -10.03 5.37 -16.71
CA ILE A 82 -11.37 5.63 -17.22
C ILE A 82 -11.66 7.14 -17.34
N GLU A 83 -11.49 7.92 -16.26
CA GLU A 83 -11.87 9.33 -16.27
C GLU A 83 -10.85 10.21 -17.00
N VAL A 84 -9.57 9.97 -16.82
CA VAL A 84 -8.50 10.61 -17.60
C VAL A 84 -8.41 10.05 -19.01
N GLY A 85 -8.92 8.81 -19.23
CA GLY A 85 -9.02 8.19 -20.56
C GLY A 85 -7.72 7.54 -21.04
N ARG A 86 -6.92 6.97 -20.12
CA ARG A 86 -5.69 6.26 -20.46
C ARG A 86 -5.84 4.76 -20.59
N GLU A 87 -7.08 4.27 -20.51
CA GLU A 87 -7.39 2.87 -20.78
C GLU A 87 -7.09 2.50 -22.22
N THR A 88 -6.43 1.36 -22.42
CA THR A 88 -6.27 0.75 -23.73
C THR A 88 -6.88 -0.64 -23.76
N MET A 89 -7.37 -1.06 -24.92
CA MET A 89 -7.97 -2.39 -25.15
C MET A 89 -9.03 -2.79 -24.11
N SER A 90 -9.69 -1.81 -23.51
CA SER A 90 -10.67 -2.00 -22.41
C SER A 90 -10.08 -2.82 -21.25
N PHE A 91 -8.86 -2.51 -20.86
CA PHE A 91 -8.14 -3.25 -19.82
C PHE A 91 -8.92 -3.29 -18.51
N TYR A 92 -9.33 -2.11 -18.01
CA TYR A 92 -10.04 -2.00 -16.75
C TYR A 92 -11.44 -2.62 -16.81
N GLU A 93 -12.17 -2.30 -17.87
CA GLU A 93 -13.56 -2.71 -18.02
C GLU A 93 -13.73 -4.18 -18.43
N THR A 94 -12.85 -4.70 -19.30
CA THR A 94 -13.01 -6.06 -19.85
C THR A 94 -12.12 -7.07 -19.15
N TRP A 95 -10.84 -6.72 -18.89
CA TRP A 95 -9.87 -7.68 -18.34
C TRP A 95 -9.89 -7.72 -16.82
N LEU A 96 -10.19 -6.60 -16.16
CA LEU A 96 -10.45 -6.56 -14.73
C LEU A 96 -11.94 -6.68 -14.38
N ALA A 97 -12.83 -6.68 -15.39
CA ALA A 97 -14.28 -6.73 -15.25
C ALA A 97 -14.84 -5.72 -14.23
N SER A 98 -14.21 -4.57 -14.17
CA SER A 98 -14.49 -3.49 -13.22
C SER A 98 -15.14 -2.29 -13.89
N SER A 99 -15.99 -1.59 -13.15
CA SER A 99 -16.51 -0.27 -13.51
C SER A 99 -16.04 0.75 -12.48
N TYR A 100 -15.42 1.81 -12.96
CA TYR A 100 -15.09 2.98 -12.14
C TYR A 100 -16.34 3.82 -11.93
N VAL A 101 -16.64 4.18 -10.69
CA VAL A 101 -17.84 4.95 -10.34
C VAL A 101 -17.46 6.40 -10.00
N GLN A 102 -16.49 6.60 -9.15
CA GLN A 102 -16.01 7.91 -8.73
C GLN A 102 -14.68 7.83 -8.00
N ASN A 103 -13.92 8.93 -8.05
CA ASN A 103 -12.59 9.06 -7.41
C ASN A 103 -12.64 9.39 -5.92
N SER A 104 -13.72 9.21 -5.23
CA SER A 104 -13.74 9.45 -3.78
C SER A 104 -14.95 8.83 -3.13
N VAL A 105 -14.73 8.11 -2.05
CA VAL A 105 -15.82 7.63 -1.18
C VAL A 105 -16.49 8.74 -0.37
N GLY A 106 -16.13 10.01 -0.60
CA GLY A 106 -16.73 11.16 0.05
C GLY A 106 -16.21 11.41 1.46
N VAL A 107 -14.97 11.07 1.72
CA VAL A 107 -14.31 11.31 3.01
C VAL A 107 -13.64 12.67 3.03
N VAL A 108 -13.78 13.38 4.12
CA VAL A 108 -13.34 14.77 4.22
C VAL A 108 -12.41 15.05 5.41
N THR A 109 -12.30 14.15 6.39
CA THR A 109 -11.49 14.38 7.60
C THR A 109 -10.85 13.10 8.12
N ILE A 110 -9.76 13.26 8.90
CA ILE A 110 -9.04 12.17 9.58
C ILE A 110 -9.96 11.29 10.43
N ASP A 111 -11.01 11.89 11.00
CA ASP A 111 -11.95 11.18 11.89
C ASP A 111 -13.08 10.47 11.11
N SER A 112 -13.07 10.54 9.79
CA SER A 112 -14.15 10.04 8.93
C SER A 112 -13.64 9.11 7.80
N LEU A 113 -12.50 8.47 8.00
CA LEU A 113 -11.97 7.52 7.03
C LEU A 113 -12.86 6.26 6.96
N PRO A 114 -13.09 5.72 5.76
CA PRO A 114 -13.85 4.49 5.61
C PRO A 114 -13.06 3.29 6.17
N THR A 115 -13.77 2.23 6.49
CA THR A 115 -13.18 0.93 6.78
C THR A 115 -13.41 0.01 5.58
N ALA A 116 -12.43 -0.81 5.23
CA ALA A 116 -12.63 -1.89 4.29
C ALA A 116 -13.27 -3.09 5.00
N VAL A 117 -14.30 -3.66 4.40
CA VAL A 117 -15.04 -4.80 4.96
C VAL A 117 -15.38 -5.80 3.86
N ASP A 118 -15.59 -7.06 4.21
CA ASP A 118 -16.08 -8.04 3.26
C ASP A 118 -17.48 -7.70 2.76
N HIS A 119 -17.71 -7.99 1.47
CA HIS A 119 -19.04 -7.88 0.89
C HIS A 119 -19.92 -9.04 1.38
N ALA A 120 -21.14 -8.73 1.82
CA ALA A 120 -22.05 -9.73 2.36
C ALA A 120 -22.43 -10.77 1.27
N GLY A 121 -21.98 -12.00 1.49
CA GLY A 121 -22.21 -13.14 0.56
C GLY A 121 -21.17 -13.29 -0.55
N GLY A 122 -20.15 -12.44 -0.57
CA GLY A 122 -18.96 -12.59 -1.41
C GLY A 122 -17.90 -13.53 -0.79
N HIS A 123 -16.71 -13.51 -1.39
CA HIS A 123 -15.55 -14.21 -0.82
C HIS A 123 -15.06 -13.51 0.45
N ASP A 124 -14.57 -14.29 1.41
CA ASP A 124 -14.09 -13.79 2.70
C ASP A 124 -12.63 -13.35 2.56
N PHE A 125 -12.41 -12.09 2.28
CA PHE A 125 -11.06 -11.52 2.11
C PHE A 125 -10.49 -10.95 3.42
N MET A 126 -11.34 -10.64 4.41
CA MET A 126 -10.94 -10.06 5.67
C MET A 126 -11.11 -11.10 6.78
N THR A 127 -10.08 -11.29 7.62
CA THR A 127 -10.08 -12.35 8.65
C THR A 127 -10.54 -11.90 10.02
N HIS A 128 -10.90 -10.65 10.22
CA HIS A 128 -11.39 -10.18 11.51
C HIS A 128 -12.88 -10.48 11.70
N ASP A 129 -13.28 -10.82 12.91
CA ASP A 129 -14.68 -11.13 13.29
C ASP A 129 -15.66 -9.99 12.94
N ASP A 130 -15.18 -8.75 12.85
CA ASP A 130 -15.95 -7.59 12.39
C ASP A 130 -15.67 -7.20 10.94
N GLY A 131 -14.78 -7.93 10.26
CA GLY A 131 -14.45 -7.75 8.85
C GLY A 131 -13.91 -6.35 8.52
N ALA A 132 -13.36 -5.61 9.47
CA ALA A 132 -13.10 -4.21 9.29
C ALA A 132 -11.64 -3.83 9.49
N CYS A 133 -11.00 -3.33 8.43
CA CYS A 133 -9.74 -2.61 8.51
C CYS A 133 -9.96 -1.13 8.25
N MET A 134 -9.30 -0.25 8.98
CA MET A 134 -9.35 1.18 8.72
C MET A 134 -8.42 1.56 7.57
N LEU A 135 -8.95 2.27 6.60
CA LEU A 135 -8.17 2.90 5.55
C LEU A 135 -7.69 4.26 6.07
N ARG A 136 -6.42 4.34 6.44
CA ARG A 136 -5.80 5.56 6.92
C ARG A 136 -4.63 5.93 6.02
N GLY A 137 -4.78 7.04 5.29
CA GLY A 137 -3.69 7.58 4.48
C GLY A 137 -2.44 7.84 5.31
N GLY A 138 -1.30 7.41 4.84
CA GLY A 138 0.01 7.75 5.43
C GLY A 138 0.35 9.23 5.28
N CYS A 139 -0.39 9.97 4.44
CA CYS A 139 -0.31 11.41 4.25
C CYS A 139 -1.58 12.10 4.78
N PRO A 140 -1.49 13.23 5.48
CA PRO A 140 -2.63 13.81 6.21
C PRO A 140 -3.72 14.44 5.34
N VAL A 141 -3.70 14.30 4.03
CA VAL A 141 -4.54 15.14 3.16
C VAL A 141 -5.34 14.36 2.10
N LEU A 142 -5.10 13.09 1.85
CA LEU A 142 -5.69 12.45 0.67
C LEU A 142 -6.51 11.21 1.00
N SER A 143 -7.75 11.28 0.61
CA SER A 143 -8.74 10.22 0.66
C SER A 143 -9.42 10.09 -0.70
N TYR A 144 -8.60 9.94 -1.74
CA TYR A 144 -9.08 9.60 -3.07
C TYR A 144 -9.00 8.08 -3.21
N PHE A 145 -9.99 7.38 -2.65
CA PHE A 145 -10.15 5.95 -2.86
C PHE A 145 -11.21 5.75 -3.93
N ASP A 146 -10.85 5.06 -4.99
CA ASP A 146 -11.75 4.78 -6.09
C ASP A 146 -12.93 3.91 -5.64
N VAL A 147 -14.14 4.30 -6.01
CA VAL A 147 -15.30 3.43 -5.92
C VAL A 147 -15.34 2.56 -7.16
N VAL A 148 -15.21 1.24 -6.94
CA VAL A 148 -15.05 0.24 -7.99
C VAL A 148 -16.09 -0.85 -7.83
N GLU A 149 -16.96 -1.01 -8.82
CA GLU A 149 -18.01 -2.03 -8.83
C GLU A 149 -17.85 -3.05 -9.97
N PRO A 150 -18.45 -4.24 -9.84
CA PRO A 150 -18.46 -5.22 -10.91
C PRO A 150 -19.11 -4.65 -12.18
N ARG A 151 -18.45 -4.84 -13.33
CA ARG A 151 -19.01 -4.42 -14.59
C ARG A 151 -20.29 -5.16 -14.91
N SER A 152 -21.35 -4.41 -15.21
CA SER A 152 -22.65 -4.97 -15.58
C SER A 152 -22.57 -5.81 -16.87
N GLY A 153 -23.22 -6.97 -16.84
CA GLY A 153 -23.29 -7.89 -17.98
C GLY A 153 -22.06 -8.79 -18.16
N VAL A 154 -21.08 -8.74 -17.28
CA VAL A 154 -19.95 -9.67 -17.23
C VAL A 154 -20.24 -10.75 -16.22
N ALA A 155 -20.11 -12.02 -16.60
CA ALA A 155 -20.26 -13.15 -15.69
C ALA A 155 -18.96 -13.47 -14.99
N GLY A 156 -19.01 -13.83 -13.71
CA GLY A 156 -17.84 -14.26 -12.93
C GLY A 156 -17.15 -13.11 -12.20
N ASN A 157 -17.71 -11.89 -12.22
CA ASN A 157 -17.26 -10.79 -11.37
C ASN A 157 -18.20 -10.59 -10.17
N GLU A 158 -17.64 -10.22 -9.07
CA GLU A 158 -18.35 -9.94 -7.82
C GLU A 158 -17.66 -8.80 -7.06
N ILE A 159 -18.37 -8.20 -6.11
CA ILE A 159 -17.77 -7.24 -5.20
C ILE A 159 -16.83 -8.01 -4.26
N ALA A 160 -15.56 -7.65 -4.26
CA ALA A 160 -14.56 -8.22 -3.36
C ALA A 160 -14.70 -7.64 -1.95
N LEU A 161 -14.69 -6.32 -1.87
CA LEU A 161 -14.73 -5.56 -0.61
C LEU A 161 -15.67 -4.37 -0.74
N ASP A 162 -16.19 -3.92 0.39
CA ASP A 162 -16.92 -2.66 0.51
C ASP A 162 -16.15 -1.66 1.39
N TYR A 163 -16.32 -0.38 1.09
CA TYR A 163 -16.06 0.69 2.04
C TYR A 163 -17.28 0.84 2.97
N ARG A 164 -17.07 0.72 4.26
CA ARG A 164 -18.07 1.11 5.25
C ARG A 164 -17.83 2.54 5.67
N LYS A 165 -18.79 3.42 5.39
CA LYS A 165 -18.76 4.82 5.80
C LYS A 165 -19.17 5.00 7.26
N LEU A 166 -18.98 6.21 7.81
CA LEU A 166 -19.40 6.52 9.18
C LEU A 166 -20.90 6.38 9.42
N ASP A 167 -21.73 6.62 8.40
CA ASP A 167 -23.18 6.40 8.46
C ASP A 167 -23.58 4.93 8.30
N SER A 168 -22.61 4.04 8.32
CA SER A 168 -22.75 2.60 8.11
C SER A 168 -23.19 2.21 6.70
N SER A 169 -23.26 3.13 5.76
CA SER A 169 -23.52 2.80 4.35
C SER A 169 -22.32 2.08 3.74
N LEU A 170 -22.59 1.15 2.84
CA LEU A 170 -21.59 0.38 2.11
C LEU A 170 -21.48 0.89 0.69
N VAL A 171 -20.24 0.95 0.20
CA VAL A 171 -19.91 1.37 -1.17
C VAL A 171 -18.82 0.44 -1.69
N PRO A 172 -18.93 -0.11 -2.91
CA PRO A 172 -17.96 -1.06 -3.44
C PRO A 172 -16.53 -0.51 -3.46
N ALA A 173 -15.60 -1.30 -2.93
CA ALA A 173 -14.18 -0.95 -2.77
C ALA A 173 -13.26 -1.78 -3.67
N GLY A 174 -13.78 -2.80 -4.32
CA GLY A 174 -13.00 -3.65 -5.20
C GLY A 174 -13.84 -4.75 -5.85
N VAL A 175 -13.26 -5.34 -6.88
CA VAL A 175 -13.88 -6.39 -7.71
C VAL A 175 -12.98 -7.60 -7.75
N ALA A 176 -13.55 -8.78 -7.48
CA ALA A 176 -12.96 -10.07 -7.77
C ALA A 176 -13.58 -10.64 -9.04
N TYR A 177 -12.76 -11.25 -9.90
CA TYR A 177 -13.22 -11.74 -11.17
C TYR A 177 -12.54 -13.04 -11.57
N THR A 178 -13.33 -13.99 -12.03
CA THR A 178 -12.85 -15.21 -12.70
C THR A 178 -13.39 -15.23 -14.13
N HIS A 179 -12.48 -15.17 -15.10
CA HIS A 179 -12.87 -15.16 -16.50
C HIS A 179 -13.40 -16.53 -16.94
N ALA A 180 -14.68 -16.57 -17.34
CA ALA A 180 -15.43 -17.81 -17.58
C ALA A 180 -14.82 -18.77 -18.62
N THR A 181 -14.10 -18.25 -19.62
CA THR A 181 -13.55 -19.06 -20.72
C THR A 181 -12.05 -19.28 -20.58
N LEU A 182 -11.29 -18.23 -20.26
CA LEU A 182 -9.83 -18.31 -20.15
C LEU A 182 -9.39 -18.86 -18.78
N GLY A 183 -10.19 -18.65 -17.73
CA GLY A 183 -9.91 -19.17 -16.40
C GLY A 183 -8.94 -18.33 -15.57
N TYR A 184 -8.46 -17.19 -16.07
CA TYR A 184 -7.65 -16.30 -15.24
C TYR A 184 -8.49 -15.63 -14.15
N GLN A 185 -7.83 -15.22 -13.08
CA GLN A 185 -8.49 -14.51 -11.99
C GLN A 185 -7.83 -13.14 -11.76
N THR A 186 -8.65 -12.16 -11.38
CA THR A 186 -8.17 -10.84 -10.98
C THR A 186 -8.85 -10.37 -9.71
N VAL A 187 -8.11 -9.59 -8.92
CA VAL A 187 -8.66 -8.78 -7.84
C VAL A 187 -8.20 -7.35 -8.09
N ASN A 188 -9.15 -6.42 -8.20
CA ASN A 188 -8.91 -5.01 -8.44
C ASN A 188 -9.46 -4.21 -7.26
N LEU A 189 -8.58 -3.57 -6.49
CA LEU A 189 -8.92 -2.79 -5.31
C LEU A 189 -8.86 -1.30 -5.63
N GLY A 190 -9.86 -0.54 -5.22
CA GLY A 190 -9.93 0.92 -5.38
C GLY A 190 -9.08 1.69 -4.37
N PHE A 191 -8.18 1.00 -3.65
CA PHE A 191 -7.27 1.58 -2.67
C PHE A 191 -5.94 0.82 -2.67
N GLY A 192 -4.88 1.51 -2.23
CA GLY A 192 -3.60 0.86 -1.99
C GLY A 192 -3.61 0.08 -0.67
N MET A 193 -3.12 -1.15 -0.69
CA MET A 193 -3.02 -1.98 0.53
C MET A 193 -2.15 -1.34 1.61
N GLU A 194 -1.26 -0.42 1.25
CA GLU A 194 -0.44 0.36 2.19
C GLU A 194 -1.27 1.26 3.12
N PHE A 195 -2.52 1.56 2.75
CA PHE A 195 -3.42 2.37 3.58
C PHE A 195 -4.17 1.57 4.64
N LEU A 196 -4.10 0.24 4.60
CA LEU A 196 -4.70 -0.59 5.64
C LEU A 196 -3.96 -0.43 6.96
N VAL A 197 -4.72 -0.20 8.03
CA VAL A 197 -4.24 -0.15 9.41
C VAL A 197 -5.18 -0.93 10.31
N ASP A 198 -4.68 -1.64 11.29
CA ASP A 198 -5.51 -2.45 12.20
C ASP A 198 -6.54 -1.59 12.93
N GLY A 199 -7.82 -1.99 12.86
CA GLY A 199 -8.93 -1.19 13.33
C GLY A 199 -8.97 -0.96 14.85
N LEU A 200 -8.43 -1.87 15.64
CA LEU A 200 -8.49 -1.83 17.11
C LEU A 200 -7.64 -0.72 17.74
N HIS A 201 -6.63 -0.22 17.05
CA HIS A 201 -5.64 0.71 17.63
C HIS A 201 -5.68 2.12 17.05
N ALA A 202 -6.52 2.38 16.06
CA ALA A 202 -6.61 3.69 15.41
C ALA A 202 -7.17 4.80 16.33
N THR A 203 -7.80 4.44 17.45
CA THR A 203 -8.40 5.39 18.39
C THR A 203 -7.47 5.80 19.53
N ILE A 204 -6.30 5.19 19.67
CA ILE A 204 -5.35 5.53 20.74
C ILE A 204 -4.36 6.58 20.21
N PRO A 205 -4.39 7.83 20.73
CA PRO A 205 -3.43 8.86 20.33
C PRO A 205 -1.99 8.38 20.59
N GLY A 206 -1.17 8.38 19.54
CA GLY A 206 0.24 7.95 19.62
C GLY A 206 0.48 6.45 19.39
N TYR A 207 -0.56 5.64 19.25
CA TYR A 207 -0.42 4.26 18.84
C TYR A 207 -0.46 4.19 17.30
N PHE A 208 0.66 3.86 16.73
CA PHE A 208 0.79 3.66 15.28
C PHE A 208 0.89 2.17 15.01
N ASN A 209 -0.26 1.55 14.78
CA ASN A 209 -0.22 0.19 14.28
C ASN A 209 0.25 0.21 12.83
N THR A 210 1.05 -0.78 12.49
CA THR A 210 1.68 -0.87 11.17
C THR A 210 0.72 -1.38 10.10
N GLY A 211 -0.46 -1.90 10.46
CA GLY A 211 -1.38 -2.56 9.54
C GLY A 211 -0.76 -3.78 8.85
N VAL A 212 0.35 -4.29 9.36
CA VAL A 212 1.06 -5.41 8.72
C VAL A 212 0.21 -6.65 8.76
N GLU A 213 -0.46 -6.93 9.88
CA GLU A 213 -1.30 -8.12 10.04
C GLU A 213 -2.47 -8.10 9.05
N ASP A 214 -3.19 -6.99 8.95
CA ASP A 214 -4.32 -6.87 8.04
C ASP A 214 -3.91 -6.95 6.56
N ARG A 215 -2.78 -6.33 6.19
CA ARG A 215 -2.24 -6.44 4.84
C ARG A 215 -1.81 -7.86 4.50
N VAL A 216 -1.17 -8.53 5.46
CA VAL A 216 -0.73 -9.93 5.32
C VAL A 216 -1.94 -10.85 5.18
N ASN A 217 -2.98 -10.65 5.99
CA ASN A 217 -4.20 -11.43 5.95
C ASN A 217 -4.98 -11.20 4.66
N LEU A 218 -5.17 -9.95 4.25
CA LEU A 218 -5.81 -9.63 2.97
C LEU A 218 -5.06 -10.26 1.80
N LEU A 219 -3.74 -10.13 1.76
CA LEU A 219 -2.96 -10.72 0.70
C LEU A 219 -3.03 -12.25 0.72
N ALA A 220 -2.99 -12.89 1.91
CA ALA A 220 -3.12 -14.33 2.06
C ALA A 220 -4.48 -14.82 1.53
N ASN A 221 -5.56 -14.12 1.86
CA ASN A 221 -6.91 -14.47 1.41
C ASN A 221 -7.09 -14.23 -0.10
N ILE A 222 -6.48 -13.19 -0.67
CA ILE A 222 -6.43 -13.00 -2.12
C ILE A 222 -5.65 -14.14 -2.80
N MET A 223 -4.53 -14.57 -2.22
CA MET A 223 -3.78 -15.70 -2.74
C MET A 223 -4.57 -17.02 -2.63
N ASP A 224 -5.35 -17.20 -1.55
CA ASP A 224 -6.26 -18.34 -1.42
C ASP A 224 -7.38 -18.29 -2.47
N TYR A 225 -7.97 -17.12 -2.71
CA TYR A 225 -8.92 -16.92 -3.82
C TYR A 225 -8.31 -17.30 -5.18
N PHE A 226 -7.03 -17.02 -5.40
CA PHE A 226 -6.28 -17.46 -6.59
C PHE A 226 -5.89 -18.95 -6.57
N GLY A 227 -6.32 -19.72 -5.56
CA GLY A 227 -5.94 -21.12 -5.40
C GLY A 227 -4.47 -21.35 -5.10
N LYS A 228 -3.76 -20.32 -4.61
CA LYS A 228 -2.34 -20.43 -4.28
C LYS A 228 -2.15 -20.88 -2.84
N THR A 229 -1.37 -21.93 -2.67
CA THR A 229 -0.92 -22.36 -1.34
C THR A 229 0.55 -22.01 -1.17
N PRO A 230 0.97 -21.52 -0.01
CA PRO A 230 2.37 -21.28 0.28
C PRO A 230 3.20 -22.54 0.06
N THR A 231 4.35 -22.41 -0.58
CA THR A 231 5.31 -23.52 -0.78
C THR A 231 5.91 -24.00 0.53
N GLU A 232 5.98 -23.09 1.51
CA GLU A 232 6.23 -23.41 2.91
C GLU A 232 5.06 -22.89 3.75
N PRO A 233 4.67 -23.59 4.84
CA PRO A 233 3.68 -23.02 5.75
C PRO A 233 4.20 -21.64 6.15
N PRO A 234 3.32 -20.62 6.22
CA PRO A 234 3.74 -19.33 6.74
C PRO A 234 4.37 -19.64 8.10
N THR A 235 5.69 -19.65 8.15
CA THR A 235 6.40 -19.60 9.41
C THR A 235 5.87 -18.31 9.99
N GLY A 236 4.96 -18.46 10.96
CA GLY A 236 4.08 -17.41 11.41
C GLY A 236 4.81 -16.10 11.43
N VAL A 237 4.16 -14.94 11.38
CA VAL A 237 4.77 -13.60 11.37
C VAL A 237 5.93 -13.48 12.38
N GLY A 238 6.88 -14.35 12.30
CA GLY A 238 7.93 -14.71 13.23
C GLY A 238 9.11 -15.35 12.55
N GLY A 239 9.58 -14.83 11.41
CA GLY A 239 10.73 -15.39 10.73
C GLY A 239 11.57 -14.43 9.93
N GLU A 240 11.14 -13.23 9.64
CA GLU A 240 12.15 -12.19 9.48
C GLU A 240 12.79 -12.02 10.85
N THR A 241 14.08 -12.30 10.94
CA THR A 241 14.85 -11.83 12.08
C THR A 241 14.66 -10.32 12.07
N VAL A 242 13.70 -9.82 12.87
CA VAL A 242 13.47 -8.38 13.02
C VAL A 242 14.83 -7.76 13.20
N ARG A 243 15.26 -7.00 12.22
CA ARG A 243 16.55 -6.32 12.26
C ARG A 243 16.31 -4.89 12.69
N ASN A 244 17.11 -4.44 13.59
CA ASN A 244 17.13 -3.03 13.90
C ASN A 244 17.40 -2.23 12.62
N GLU A 245 16.55 -1.26 12.31
CA GLU A 245 16.69 -0.40 11.14
C GLU A 245 16.31 1.04 11.47
N LEU A 246 17.00 1.98 10.86
CA LEU A 246 16.63 3.38 10.78
C LEU A 246 16.59 3.74 9.28
N SER A 247 15.43 3.98 8.73
CA SER A 247 15.25 4.24 7.30
C SER A 247 15.67 5.67 6.92
N HIS A 248 15.82 5.93 5.63
CA HIS A 248 15.99 7.29 5.12
C HIS A 248 14.73 8.11 5.36
N ALA A 249 14.92 9.39 5.71
CA ALA A 249 13.82 10.35 5.79
C ALA A 249 13.17 10.53 4.41
N ARG A 250 11.85 10.54 4.36
CA ARG A 250 11.08 10.71 3.12
C ARG A 250 9.93 11.70 3.35
N PRO A 251 9.77 12.70 2.47
CA PRO A 251 10.69 13.11 1.40
C PRO A 251 12.04 13.59 1.93
N ASN A 252 13.09 13.55 1.10
CA ASN A 252 14.40 14.13 1.40
C ASN A 252 15.11 14.52 0.09
N PRO A 253 15.23 15.82 -0.26
CA PRO A 253 14.91 16.99 0.58
C PRO A 253 13.42 17.15 0.91
N PHE A 254 13.10 17.86 2.01
CA PHE A 254 11.73 18.04 2.48
C PHE A 254 11.36 19.51 2.75
N ASN A 255 10.05 19.82 2.69
CA ASN A 255 9.48 21.14 3.00
C ASN A 255 7.99 21.02 3.40
N PRO A 256 7.57 21.34 4.59
CA PRO A 256 8.36 21.47 5.81
C PRO A 256 8.48 20.15 6.58
N MET A 257 7.82 19.06 6.15
CA MET A 257 7.70 17.81 6.90
C MET A 257 8.43 16.66 6.22
N THR A 258 8.96 15.75 7.04
CA THR A 258 9.53 14.48 6.59
C THR A 258 9.21 13.37 7.57
N ARG A 259 9.08 12.16 7.06
CA ARG A 259 8.85 10.93 7.83
C ARG A 259 10.15 10.15 7.95
N ILE A 260 10.39 9.60 9.13
CA ILE A 260 11.52 8.75 9.45
C ILE A 260 10.98 7.44 10.00
N SER A 261 11.12 6.35 9.25
CA SER A 261 10.70 5.03 9.70
C SER A 261 11.85 4.32 10.44
N TYR A 262 11.48 3.45 11.36
CA TYR A 262 12.44 2.65 12.13
C TYR A 262 11.87 1.29 12.51
N THR A 263 12.75 0.32 12.71
CA THR A 263 12.43 -1.00 13.24
C THR A 263 13.31 -1.29 14.44
N VAL A 264 12.74 -1.80 15.53
CA VAL A 264 13.49 -2.24 16.71
C VAL A 264 13.25 -3.71 16.99
N LYS A 265 14.34 -4.45 17.15
CA LYS A 265 14.31 -5.90 17.37
C LYS A 265 13.94 -6.26 18.82
N GLU A 266 14.40 -5.50 19.77
CA GLU A 266 14.31 -5.80 21.22
C GLU A 266 13.43 -4.74 21.89
N ALA A 267 12.58 -5.16 22.82
CA ALA A 267 11.77 -4.25 23.62
C ALA A 267 12.67 -3.40 24.54
N GLY A 268 12.29 -2.15 24.74
CA GLY A 268 12.97 -1.23 25.67
C GLY A 268 12.88 0.22 25.27
N PRO A 269 13.68 1.09 25.94
CA PRO A 269 13.65 2.52 25.67
C PRO A 269 14.23 2.84 24.29
N VAL A 270 13.49 3.61 23.51
CA VAL A 270 13.88 4.08 22.18
C VAL A 270 13.80 5.59 22.14
N THR A 271 14.89 6.22 21.70
CA THR A 271 14.91 7.66 21.43
C THR A 271 15.24 7.92 19.97
N ILE A 272 14.55 8.90 19.35
CA ILE A 272 14.91 9.44 18.04
C ILE A 272 15.05 10.94 18.18
N THR A 273 16.25 11.44 17.91
CA THR A 273 16.58 12.85 18.11
C THR A 273 17.19 13.46 16.86
N VAL A 274 16.80 14.69 16.55
CA VAL A 274 17.33 15.50 15.44
C VAL A 274 18.44 16.41 15.94
N TYR A 275 19.52 16.52 15.16
CA TYR A 275 20.69 17.34 15.42
C TYR A 275 20.99 18.26 14.24
N ASN A 276 21.54 19.42 14.51
CA ASN A 276 22.11 20.29 13.48
C ASN A 276 23.53 19.85 13.10
N VAL A 277 24.13 20.53 12.11
CA VAL A 277 25.49 20.23 11.63
C VAL A 277 26.59 20.42 12.69
N ALA A 278 26.33 21.18 13.75
CA ALA A 278 27.25 21.36 14.89
C ALA A 278 27.09 20.25 15.94
N GLY A 279 26.20 19.28 15.71
CA GLY A 279 25.91 18.21 16.68
C GLY A 279 25.05 18.64 17.87
N LYS A 280 24.48 19.85 17.82
CA LYS A 280 23.55 20.33 18.84
C LYS A 280 22.18 19.71 18.59
N GLU A 281 21.57 19.19 19.65
CA GLU A 281 20.19 18.70 19.65
C GLU A 281 19.21 19.80 19.26
N VAL A 282 18.28 19.48 18.38
CA VAL A 282 17.27 20.37 17.83
C VAL A 282 15.88 19.94 18.30
N ARG A 283 15.58 18.65 18.18
CA ARG A 283 14.26 18.09 18.52
C ARG A 283 14.36 16.63 18.91
N THR A 284 13.67 16.24 19.99
CA THR A 284 13.38 14.84 20.28
C THR A 284 12.04 14.47 19.65
N LEU A 285 12.07 13.51 18.71
CA LEU A 285 10.87 13.06 17.98
C LEU A 285 10.22 11.86 18.65
N LEU A 286 11.00 11.04 19.36
CA LEU A 286 10.53 9.89 20.12
C LEU A 286 11.38 9.75 21.38
N ASP A 287 10.73 9.49 22.50
CA ASP A 287 11.34 9.07 23.76
C ASP A 287 10.29 8.20 24.49
N ALA A 288 10.35 6.89 24.25
CA ALA A 288 9.32 5.96 24.75
C ALA A 288 9.85 4.53 24.90
N GLU A 289 9.20 3.75 25.75
CA GLU A 289 9.32 2.30 25.76
C GLU A 289 8.61 1.73 24.52
N VAL A 290 9.31 0.88 23.78
CA VAL A 290 8.82 0.29 22.53
C VAL A 290 8.91 -1.23 22.62
N GLU A 291 7.89 -1.92 22.13
CA GLU A 291 7.85 -3.38 22.13
C GLU A 291 8.79 -4.00 21.09
N ALA A 292 9.21 -5.23 21.35
CA ALA A 292 10.04 -5.98 20.40
C ALA A 292 9.28 -6.19 19.07
N GLY A 293 10.00 -6.05 17.98
CA GLY A 293 9.43 -6.23 16.64
C GLY A 293 8.69 -5.02 16.09
N THR A 294 8.65 -3.89 16.82
CA THR A 294 7.94 -2.69 16.38
C THR A 294 8.57 -2.10 15.13
N ASN A 295 7.72 -1.93 14.10
CA ASN A 295 7.97 -1.09 12.94
C ASN A 295 7.21 0.23 13.15
N GLY A 296 7.94 1.32 13.35
CA GLY A 296 7.35 2.62 13.66
C GLY A 296 7.87 3.72 12.75
N TYR A 297 7.26 4.89 12.86
CA TYR A 297 7.79 6.09 12.25
C TYR A 297 7.56 7.31 13.14
N VAL A 298 8.37 8.33 12.90
CA VAL A 298 8.19 9.67 13.47
C VAL A 298 8.16 10.69 12.35
N VAL A 299 7.45 11.80 12.57
CA VAL A 299 7.39 12.92 11.63
C VAL A 299 8.12 14.11 12.22
N TRP A 300 8.99 14.72 11.44
CA TRP A 300 9.58 16.01 11.79
C TRP A 300 9.03 17.12 10.90
N ASP A 301 8.47 18.13 11.52
CA ASP A 301 7.84 19.29 10.89
C ASP A 301 8.79 20.48 10.69
N GLY A 302 10.09 20.27 10.90
CA GLY A 302 11.10 21.32 10.78
C GLY A 302 11.11 22.32 11.94
N THR A 303 10.54 21.96 13.11
CA THR A 303 10.59 22.79 14.33
C THR A 303 11.54 22.20 15.37
N ALA A 304 12.12 23.08 16.18
CA ALA A 304 12.90 22.71 17.37
C ALA A 304 11.98 22.42 18.56
N ASP A 305 12.52 21.86 19.66
CA ASP A 305 11.79 21.67 20.91
C ASP A 305 11.25 22.98 21.52
N SER A 306 11.89 24.10 21.22
CA SER A 306 11.39 25.43 21.59
C SER A 306 10.12 25.85 20.83
N GLY A 307 9.75 25.12 19.77
CA GLY A 307 8.66 25.49 18.84
C GLY A 307 9.11 26.40 17.69
N ASP A 308 10.37 26.85 17.71
CA ASP A 308 10.89 27.70 16.66
C ASP A 308 11.13 26.94 15.36
N ARG A 309 10.83 27.55 14.20
CA ARG A 309 11.14 26.97 12.90
C ARG A 309 12.64 26.95 12.63
N CYS A 310 13.13 25.79 12.27
CA CYS A 310 14.51 25.61 11.89
C CYS A 310 14.84 26.24 10.53
N ALA A 311 16.11 26.57 10.29
CA ALA A 311 16.57 27.08 9.01
C ALA A 311 16.69 25.99 7.96
N SER A 312 16.62 26.35 6.65
CA SER A 312 16.99 25.42 5.58
C SER A 312 18.43 24.95 5.76
N GLY A 313 18.69 23.69 5.53
CA GLY A 313 20.02 23.12 5.68
C GLY A 313 20.02 21.63 5.94
N VAL A 314 21.20 21.10 6.22
CA VAL A 314 21.43 19.70 6.56
C VAL A 314 21.20 19.48 8.06
N TYR A 315 20.46 18.42 8.35
CA TYR A 315 20.21 17.91 9.70
C TYR A 315 20.59 16.44 9.76
N PHE A 316 20.86 15.96 10.97
CA PHE A 316 21.07 14.55 11.26
C PHE A 316 20.00 14.08 12.21
N TYR A 317 19.59 12.85 12.10
CA TYR A 317 18.74 12.20 13.08
C TYR A 317 19.38 10.89 13.51
N ARG A 318 19.18 10.57 14.79
CA ARG A 318 19.79 9.41 15.43
C ARG A 318 18.73 8.65 16.20
N ILE A 319 18.71 7.33 16.02
CA ILE A 319 18.01 6.41 16.91
C ILE A 319 18.98 5.83 17.92
N ALA A 320 18.53 5.69 19.16
CA ALA A 320 19.16 4.85 20.18
C ALA A 320 18.09 3.90 20.74
N ALA A 321 18.37 2.60 20.68
CA ALA A 321 17.51 1.51 21.12
C ALA A 321 18.38 0.42 21.77
N PRO A 322 17.81 -0.56 22.47
CA PRO A 322 18.57 -1.68 23.02
C PRO A 322 19.41 -2.38 21.95
N GLY A 323 20.72 -2.42 22.17
CA GLY A 323 21.67 -3.04 21.25
C GLY A 323 21.83 -2.37 19.88
N PHE A 324 21.20 -1.20 19.65
CA PHE A 324 21.20 -0.54 18.35
C PHE A 324 21.33 0.97 18.43
N THR A 325 22.20 1.51 17.60
CA THR A 325 22.32 2.95 17.37
C THR A 325 22.62 3.19 15.88
N ALA A 326 21.88 4.09 15.26
CA ALA A 326 22.11 4.50 13.89
C ALA A 326 21.87 6.00 13.72
N SER A 327 22.55 6.60 12.75
CA SER A 327 22.36 8.01 12.39
C SER A 327 22.27 8.16 10.87
N ARG A 328 21.44 9.10 10.41
CA ARG A 328 21.29 9.44 9.00
C ARG A 328 21.17 10.94 8.82
N LYS A 329 21.40 11.41 7.61
CA LYS A 329 21.27 12.83 7.23
C LYS A 329 19.96 13.07 6.49
N MET A 330 19.44 14.28 6.60
CA MET A 330 18.33 14.79 5.81
C MET A 330 18.54 16.27 5.47
N MET A 331 17.85 16.77 4.46
CA MET A 331 17.98 18.15 3.99
C MET A 331 16.59 18.82 4.01
N MET A 332 16.51 19.93 4.72
CA MET A 332 15.32 20.78 4.75
C MET A 332 15.49 21.95 3.79
N LEU A 333 14.47 22.13 2.94
CA LEU A 333 14.33 23.28 2.05
C LEU A 333 13.14 24.13 2.54
N LYS A 334 13.20 25.44 2.31
CA LYS A 334 12.08 26.36 2.53
C LYS A 334 11.52 26.83 1.20
#